data_aab07f34e5c16499256f60ff071182a6
#
_entry.id   aab07f34e5c16499256f60ff071182a6
#
_cell.length_a   1.000
_cell.length_b   1.000
_cell.length_c   1.000
_cell.angle_alpha   90.00
_cell.angle_beta   90.00
_cell.angle_gamma   90.00
#
_symmetry.space_group_name_H-M   'P 1'
#
loop_
_entity.id
_entity.type
_entity.pdbx_description
1 polymer ?
#
loop_
_entity_poly.entity_id
_entity_poly.type
_entity_poly.pdbx_seq_one_letter_code
_entity_poly.pdbx_strand_id
1 'polypeptide(L)'
;MRALHEQAAQLLAAEFRGNTDQSPEDRRAIGEDIAAQVVRAHIDARRQTGERVADEYEQRLLDMVLAYLFGLGRLQPATDDPDVENVIVLGHQRVRIEYADGRVETGPPAAANDHELLQTIQRIASVGQRNERALTASKPTLHMRLPNGNRLAAMHVVTPAPVIVTRRHRTKRVNLDDMVSLVSIDPVLRHFLAAIVRANLNVILAGPPGSGKTTLMRAMATEIPRTEWFATMESELELGLHETGEFDWVLPIEAREGHGELGPDGRPTGEVSLEQLFPDTLRLSMRRVLVGEVRAAEIVPMFDAMNTMRGSMCTLHVRHADGVLLRIAELLMRYGAANSLTGAWLTVVNALDYIIYCDIIDERPIGGQQHRFVSHVVEVVGMGDGLQPTTQAIFGPGPDGRARPKVHPQKSRAQLLRTGFDLDWLNQTDGMWTQPLRTIVGGGR
;
A
#
# COMPACT_ATOMS: atom_id res chain seq x y z
N MET A 1 9.63 22.14 -27.84
CA MET A 1 9.40 20.97 -26.97
C MET A 1 8.97 19.75 -27.76
N ARG A 2 7.82 19.75 -28.46
CA ARG A 2 7.33 18.55 -29.18
C ARG A 2 8.37 18.01 -30.19
N ALA A 3 9.04 18.89 -30.96
CA ALA A 3 10.08 18.49 -31.90
C ALA A 3 11.29 17.81 -31.23
N LEU A 4 11.70 18.28 -30.05
CA LEU A 4 12.86 17.71 -29.33
C LEU A 4 12.59 16.28 -28.84
N HIS A 5 11.43 16.05 -28.23
CA HIS A 5 11.13 14.70 -27.74
C HIS A 5 10.81 13.73 -28.89
N GLU A 6 10.16 14.18 -29.97
CA GLU A 6 9.96 13.37 -31.18
C GLU A 6 11.32 12.98 -31.81
N GLN A 7 12.25 13.92 -31.90
CA GLN A 7 13.61 13.65 -32.37
C GLN A 7 14.36 12.66 -31.46
N ALA A 8 14.32 12.86 -30.15
CA ALA A 8 14.96 11.96 -29.19
C ALA A 8 14.32 10.55 -29.23
N ALA A 9 13.00 10.46 -29.35
CA ALA A 9 12.29 9.18 -29.49
C ALA A 9 12.64 8.44 -30.79
N GLN A 10 12.79 9.17 -31.92
CA GLN A 10 13.21 8.59 -33.20
C GLN A 10 14.64 8.04 -33.14
N LEU A 11 15.57 8.78 -32.53
CA LEU A 11 16.95 8.34 -32.35
C LEU A 11 17.02 7.12 -31.44
N LEU A 12 16.28 7.12 -30.35
CA LEU A 12 16.20 5.99 -29.42
C LEU A 12 15.63 4.75 -30.11
N ALA A 13 14.56 4.91 -30.90
CA ALA A 13 13.98 3.81 -31.67
C ALA A 13 14.92 3.29 -32.78
N ALA A 14 15.77 4.14 -33.34
CA ALA A 14 16.76 3.74 -34.33
C ALA A 14 17.88 2.92 -33.69
N GLU A 15 18.35 3.30 -32.51
CA GLU A 15 19.41 2.61 -31.77
C GLU A 15 18.98 1.19 -31.36
N PHE A 16 17.70 1.01 -31.03
CA PHE A 16 17.16 -0.31 -30.63
C PHE A 16 16.67 -1.18 -31.79
N ARG A 17 16.75 -0.72 -33.05
CA ARG A 17 16.42 -1.56 -34.21
C ARG A 17 17.41 -2.70 -34.36
N GLY A 18 17.00 -3.90 -33.94
CA GLY A 18 17.79 -5.14 -34.05
C GLY A 18 18.50 -5.60 -32.78
N ASN A 19 18.37 -4.89 -31.67
CA ASN A 19 18.98 -5.27 -30.41
C ASN A 19 17.89 -5.36 -29.30
N THR A 20 17.29 -6.56 -29.16
CA THR A 20 16.20 -6.84 -28.22
C THR A 20 16.66 -7.25 -26.82
N ASP A 21 17.95 -7.56 -26.62
CA ASP A 21 18.48 -8.18 -25.39
C ASP A 21 19.05 -7.20 -24.37
N GLN A 22 18.83 -5.90 -24.54
CA GLN A 22 19.33 -4.91 -23.57
C GLN A 22 18.46 -4.83 -22.31
N SER A 23 19.13 -4.69 -21.17
CA SER A 23 18.44 -4.48 -19.91
C SER A 23 17.65 -3.15 -19.89
N PRO A 24 16.61 -3.00 -19.08
CA PRO A 24 15.92 -1.72 -18.91
C PRO A 24 16.85 -0.59 -18.46
N GLU A 25 17.89 -0.90 -17.69
CA GLU A 25 18.90 0.04 -17.20
C GLU A 25 19.77 0.55 -18.36
N ASP A 26 20.26 -0.34 -19.24
CA ASP A 26 21.03 0.03 -20.41
C ASP A 26 20.22 0.89 -21.38
N ARG A 27 18.96 0.53 -21.61
CA ARG A 27 18.03 1.32 -22.43
C ARG A 27 17.83 2.73 -21.88
N ARG A 28 17.76 2.86 -20.55
CA ARG A 28 17.62 4.16 -19.91
C ARG A 28 18.88 4.99 -20.04
N ALA A 29 20.06 4.42 -19.81
CA ALA A 29 21.35 5.10 -19.96
C ALA A 29 21.55 5.64 -21.39
N ILE A 30 21.29 4.81 -22.41
CA ILE A 30 21.34 5.22 -23.82
C ILE A 30 20.36 6.36 -24.10
N GLY A 31 19.15 6.28 -23.56
CA GLY A 31 18.15 7.34 -23.75
C GLY A 31 18.49 8.64 -23.05
N GLU A 32 19.16 8.61 -21.91
CA GLU A 32 19.70 9.78 -21.22
C GLU A 32 20.79 10.47 -22.07
N ASP A 33 21.71 9.70 -22.68
CA ASP A 33 22.71 10.22 -23.57
C ASP A 33 22.12 10.86 -24.84
N ILE A 34 21.14 10.19 -25.46
CA ILE A 34 20.43 10.72 -26.64
C ILE A 34 19.69 12.01 -26.30
N ALA A 35 18.96 12.05 -25.17
CA ALA A 35 18.27 13.24 -24.71
C ALA A 35 19.23 14.41 -24.50
N ALA A 36 20.36 14.14 -23.85
CA ALA A 36 21.39 15.16 -23.64
C ALA A 36 21.98 15.70 -24.96
N GLN A 37 22.24 14.81 -25.94
CA GLN A 37 22.71 15.23 -27.27
C GLN A 37 21.70 16.12 -28.00
N VAL A 38 20.43 15.73 -28.01
CA VAL A 38 19.35 16.48 -28.66
C VAL A 38 19.16 17.85 -28.02
N VAL A 39 19.19 17.91 -26.69
CA VAL A 39 19.04 19.17 -25.95
C VAL A 39 20.26 20.08 -26.21
N ARG A 40 21.49 19.58 -26.13
CA ARG A 40 22.69 20.34 -26.42
C ARG A 40 22.67 20.93 -27.83
N ALA A 41 22.36 20.11 -28.85
CA ALA A 41 22.27 20.59 -30.23
C ALA A 41 21.23 21.72 -30.37
N HIS A 42 20.11 21.64 -29.69
CA HIS A 42 19.09 22.68 -29.66
C HIS A 42 19.61 23.97 -29.00
N ILE A 43 20.28 23.87 -27.88
CA ILE A 43 20.86 25.01 -27.15
C ILE A 43 21.95 25.68 -27.98
N ASP A 44 22.84 24.90 -28.61
CA ASP A 44 23.90 25.42 -29.43
C ASP A 44 23.35 26.19 -30.66
N ALA A 45 22.31 25.67 -31.29
CA ALA A 45 21.64 26.38 -32.39
C ALA A 45 21.04 27.73 -31.92
N ARG A 46 20.46 27.81 -30.72
CA ARG A 46 19.98 29.09 -30.17
C ARG A 46 21.09 30.05 -29.78
N ARG A 47 22.20 29.55 -29.24
CA ARG A 47 23.40 30.38 -28.93
C ARG A 47 24.00 30.96 -30.19
N GLN A 48 24.01 30.20 -31.31
CA GLN A 48 24.48 30.68 -32.62
C GLN A 48 23.62 31.82 -33.18
N THR A 49 22.35 31.89 -32.84
CA THR A 49 21.44 32.99 -33.21
C THR A 49 21.56 34.20 -32.28
N GLY A 50 22.51 34.20 -31.34
CA GLY A 50 22.78 35.32 -30.43
C GLY A 50 21.90 35.30 -29.15
N GLU A 51 21.18 34.23 -28.92
CA GLU A 51 20.31 34.12 -27.74
C GLU A 51 21.13 33.69 -26.50
N ARG A 52 20.97 34.40 -25.38
CA ARG A 52 21.57 34.00 -24.10
C ARG A 52 20.68 32.92 -23.47
N VAL A 53 21.20 31.71 -23.38
CA VAL A 53 20.53 30.57 -22.76
C VAL A 53 21.15 30.30 -21.39
N ALA A 54 20.36 30.38 -20.34
CA ALA A 54 20.81 30.06 -18.99
C ALA A 54 20.96 28.53 -18.82
N ASP A 55 21.93 28.10 -18.03
CA ASP A 55 22.20 26.66 -17.77
C ASP A 55 20.98 25.94 -17.13
N GLU A 56 20.23 26.64 -16.28
CA GLU A 56 18.99 26.14 -15.71
C GLU A 56 17.89 25.83 -16.75
N TYR A 57 17.92 26.54 -17.90
CA TYR A 57 16.99 26.28 -19.00
C TYR A 57 17.34 24.98 -19.72
N GLU A 58 18.65 24.73 -19.93
CA GLU A 58 19.16 23.49 -20.51
C GLU A 58 18.76 22.28 -19.66
N GLN A 59 18.96 22.34 -18.32
CA GLN A 59 18.55 21.27 -17.40
C GLN A 59 17.04 21.04 -17.44
N ARG A 60 16.23 22.09 -17.40
CA ARG A 60 14.77 21.96 -17.50
C ARG A 60 14.31 21.31 -18.82
N LEU A 61 15.00 21.63 -19.94
CA LEU A 61 14.70 20.96 -21.21
C LEU A 61 15.04 19.49 -21.17
N LEU A 62 16.19 19.13 -20.60
CA LEU A 62 16.63 17.75 -20.46
C LEU A 62 15.63 16.96 -19.61
N ASP A 63 15.25 17.47 -18.43
CA ASP A 63 14.28 16.84 -17.54
C ASP A 63 12.93 16.63 -18.24
N MET A 64 12.49 17.61 -19.03
CA MET A 64 11.25 17.49 -19.80
C MET A 64 11.34 16.44 -20.91
N VAL A 65 12.46 16.35 -21.64
CA VAL A 65 12.65 15.32 -22.68
C VAL A 65 12.69 13.94 -22.04
N LEU A 66 13.40 13.77 -20.94
CA LEU A 66 13.44 12.51 -20.17
C LEU A 66 12.08 12.11 -19.63
N ALA A 67 11.31 13.07 -19.12
CA ALA A 67 9.93 12.84 -18.69
C ALA A 67 9.02 12.35 -19.84
N TYR A 68 9.25 12.84 -21.06
CA TYR A 68 8.54 12.32 -22.23
C TYR A 68 9.04 10.96 -22.70
N LEU A 69 10.34 10.66 -22.59
CA LEU A 69 10.90 9.39 -23.04
C LEU A 69 10.59 8.23 -22.05
N PHE A 70 10.67 8.50 -20.76
CA PHE A 70 10.64 7.45 -19.72
C PHE A 70 9.63 7.68 -18.62
N GLY A 71 8.97 8.82 -18.60
CA GLY A 71 8.05 9.22 -17.54
C GLY A 71 6.66 9.62 -18.05
N LEU A 72 5.92 10.32 -17.21
CA LEU A 72 4.54 10.77 -17.42
C LEU A 72 4.44 12.09 -18.22
N GLY A 73 5.50 12.50 -18.93
CA GLY A 73 5.50 13.72 -19.75
C GLY A 73 5.16 14.97 -18.92
N ARG A 74 4.09 15.68 -19.29
CA ARG A 74 3.67 16.91 -18.59
C ARG A 74 3.22 16.70 -17.15
N LEU A 75 2.84 15.48 -16.78
CA LEU A 75 2.42 15.15 -15.41
C LEU A 75 3.60 14.87 -14.48
N GLN A 76 4.81 14.68 -15.03
CA GLN A 76 6.00 14.30 -14.25
C GLN A 76 6.29 15.26 -13.10
N PRO A 77 6.30 16.60 -13.27
CA PRO A 77 6.58 17.51 -12.17
C PRO A 77 5.60 17.39 -11.01
N ALA A 78 4.31 17.19 -11.29
CA ALA A 78 3.30 17.00 -10.24
C ALA A 78 3.42 15.64 -9.57
N THR A 79 3.82 14.59 -10.31
CA THR A 79 4.02 13.26 -9.71
C THR A 79 5.31 13.13 -8.91
N ASP A 80 6.30 13.97 -9.18
CA ASP A 80 7.58 13.99 -8.43
C ASP A 80 7.54 14.94 -7.22
N ASP A 81 6.60 15.89 -7.20
CA ASP A 81 6.44 16.83 -6.08
C ASP A 81 6.13 16.06 -4.77
N PRO A 82 6.99 16.14 -3.72
CA PRO A 82 6.84 15.41 -2.48
C PRO A 82 5.58 15.76 -1.69
N ASP A 83 4.98 16.92 -1.93
CA ASP A 83 3.79 17.37 -1.23
C ASP A 83 2.49 16.92 -1.92
N VAL A 84 2.57 16.46 -3.17
CA VAL A 84 1.43 15.92 -3.91
C VAL A 84 1.10 14.50 -3.44
N GLU A 85 -0.16 14.25 -3.11
CA GLU A 85 -0.67 12.93 -2.75
C GLU A 85 -1.28 12.20 -3.95
N ASN A 86 -2.15 12.88 -4.72
CA ASN A 86 -2.79 12.31 -5.89
C ASN A 86 -2.73 13.27 -7.08
N VAL A 87 -2.55 12.72 -8.28
CA VAL A 87 -2.80 13.42 -9.53
C VAL A 87 -3.89 12.66 -10.28
N ILE A 88 -5.03 13.30 -10.53
CA ILE A 88 -6.20 12.72 -11.19
C ILE A 88 -6.37 13.40 -12.53
N VAL A 89 -6.48 12.60 -13.59
CA VAL A 89 -6.61 13.05 -14.98
C VAL A 89 -7.88 12.48 -15.59
N LEU A 90 -8.74 13.35 -16.13
CA LEU A 90 -9.95 12.98 -16.85
C LEU A 90 -9.87 13.53 -18.28
N GLY A 91 -9.52 12.66 -19.24
CA GLY A 91 -9.09 13.09 -20.57
C GLY A 91 -7.84 13.96 -20.50
N HIS A 92 -7.33 14.39 -21.65
CA HIS A 92 -6.05 15.12 -21.71
C HIS A 92 -6.06 16.50 -21.05
N GLN A 93 -7.22 17.12 -20.84
CA GLN A 93 -7.32 18.52 -20.40
C GLN A 93 -7.52 18.71 -18.91
N ARG A 94 -8.27 17.81 -18.26
CA ARG A 94 -8.67 17.98 -16.87
C ARG A 94 -7.70 17.27 -15.94
N VAL A 95 -6.86 18.05 -15.26
CA VAL A 95 -5.89 17.56 -14.28
C VAL A 95 -6.21 18.16 -12.93
N ARG A 96 -6.41 17.32 -11.94
CA ARG A 96 -6.59 17.69 -10.53
C ARG A 96 -5.40 17.19 -9.73
N ILE A 97 -4.77 18.07 -8.98
CA ILE A 97 -3.63 17.78 -8.11
C ILE A 97 -4.11 17.93 -6.66
N GLU A 98 -3.97 16.87 -5.89
CA GLU A 98 -4.34 16.86 -4.47
C GLU A 98 -3.08 16.76 -3.63
N TYR A 99 -2.92 17.70 -2.71
CA TYR A 99 -1.78 17.77 -1.80
C TYR A 99 -2.09 17.07 -0.48
N ALA A 100 -1.05 16.68 0.22
CA ALA A 100 -1.16 15.98 1.51
C ALA A 100 -1.78 16.82 2.64
N ASP A 101 -1.73 18.14 2.53
CA ASP A 101 -2.37 19.09 3.44
C ASP A 101 -3.86 19.27 3.16
N GLY A 102 -4.39 18.61 2.12
CA GLY A 102 -5.78 18.71 1.68
C GLY A 102 -6.06 19.80 0.64
N ARG A 103 -5.06 20.59 0.27
CA ARG A 103 -5.15 21.58 -0.81
C ARG A 103 -5.37 20.89 -2.15
N VAL A 104 -6.19 21.49 -3.00
CA VAL A 104 -6.51 20.98 -4.35
C VAL A 104 -6.27 22.06 -5.38
N GLU A 105 -5.54 21.71 -6.44
CA GLU A 105 -5.24 22.61 -7.54
C GLU A 105 -5.62 22.00 -8.90
N THR A 106 -5.87 22.84 -9.88
CA THR A 106 -6.02 22.44 -11.28
C THR A 106 -4.68 22.50 -11.96
N GLY A 107 -4.20 21.37 -12.46
CA GLY A 107 -2.96 21.27 -13.21
C GLY A 107 -3.09 21.66 -14.68
N PRO A 108 -1.96 21.84 -15.40
CA PRO A 108 -1.95 22.05 -16.84
C PRO A 108 -2.46 20.79 -17.57
N PRO A 109 -2.90 20.91 -18.84
CA PRO A 109 -3.30 19.77 -19.66
C PRO A 109 -2.22 18.67 -19.69
N ALA A 110 -2.62 17.42 -19.45
CA ALA A 110 -1.73 16.26 -19.36
C ALA A 110 -1.06 15.92 -20.71
N ALA A 111 -1.75 16.16 -21.82
CA ALA A 111 -1.28 15.93 -23.19
C ALA A 111 -1.97 16.91 -24.16
N ALA A 112 -1.58 16.89 -25.44
CA ALA A 112 -2.24 17.70 -26.47
C ALA A 112 -3.62 17.13 -26.87
N ASN A 113 -3.80 15.81 -26.74
CA ASN A 113 -5.05 15.10 -27.00
C ASN A 113 -5.06 13.75 -26.26
N ASP A 114 -6.22 13.07 -26.24
CA ASP A 114 -6.39 11.79 -25.54
C ASP A 114 -5.53 10.67 -26.16
N HIS A 115 -5.25 10.72 -27.44
CA HIS A 115 -4.39 9.73 -28.11
C HIS A 115 -2.94 9.82 -27.59
N GLU A 116 -2.35 11.03 -27.49
CA GLU A 116 -1.02 11.25 -26.93
C GLU A 116 -0.96 10.82 -25.46
N LEU A 117 -2.02 11.08 -24.69
CA LEU A 117 -2.13 10.63 -23.30
C LEU A 117 -2.06 9.11 -23.20
N LEU A 118 -2.83 8.40 -24.02
CA LEU A 118 -2.85 6.94 -24.08
C LEU A 118 -1.50 6.36 -24.51
N GLN A 119 -0.86 6.94 -25.53
CA GLN A 119 0.46 6.53 -25.99
C GLN A 119 1.50 6.66 -24.86
N THR A 120 1.41 7.72 -24.06
CA THR A 120 2.29 7.91 -22.89
C THR A 120 2.12 6.79 -21.89
N ILE A 121 0.88 6.42 -21.53
CA ILE A 121 0.60 5.35 -20.58
C ILE A 121 1.02 3.99 -21.13
N GLN A 122 0.71 3.69 -22.38
CA GLN A 122 1.09 2.42 -23.02
C GLN A 122 2.61 2.25 -23.07
N ARG A 123 3.34 3.32 -23.38
CA ARG A 123 4.81 3.32 -23.36
C ARG A 123 5.36 3.02 -21.97
N ILE A 124 4.86 3.67 -20.92
CA ILE A 124 5.30 3.42 -19.54
C ILE A 124 5.00 1.97 -19.14
N ALA A 125 3.82 1.47 -19.53
CA ALA A 125 3.42 0.09 -19.26
C ALA A 125 4.36 -0.93 -19.92
N SER A 126 4.92 -0.63 -21.10
CA SER A 126 5.79 -1.53 -21.87
C SER A 126 7.26 -1.47 -21.44
N VAL A 127 7.76 -0.33 -20.92
CA VAL A 127 9.21 -0.12 -20.71
C VAL A 127 9.67 -0.49 -19.30
N GLY A 128 8.79 -0.54 -18.31
CA GLY A 128 9.20 -0.38 -16.91
C GLY A 128 9.23 -1.63 -16.03
N GLN A 129 8.80 -2.82 -16.47
CA GLN A 129 8.62 -3.90 -15.50
C GLN A 129 8.86 -5.31 -16.06
N ARG A 130 9.30 -6.21 -15.15
CA ARG A 130 9.40 -7.67 -15.38
C ARG A 130 8.07 -8.32 -15.82
N ASN A 131 6.97 -7.58 -15.76
CA ASN A 131 5.62 -8.01 -16.12
C ASN A 131 5.11 -7.13 -17.27
N GLU A 132 4.78 -7.70 -18.43
CA GLU A 132 4.11 -7.03 -19.52
C GLU A 132 2.71 -6.60 -19.06
N ARG A 133 2.57 -5.32 -18.75
CA ARG A 133 1.27 -4.69 -18.43
C ARG A 133 0.82 -3.90 -19.64
N ALA A 134 -0.41 -4.11 -20.09
CA ALA A 134 -0.95 -3.46 -21.27
C ALA A 134 -2.29 -2.80 -20.95
N LEU A 135 -2.52 -1.61 -21.50
CA LEU A 135 -3.82 -0.96 -21.55
C LEU A 135 -4.35 -1.10 -22.97
N THR A 136 -5.30 -2.00 -23.18
CA THR A 136 -5.84 -2.35 -24.51
C THR A 136 -7.37 -2.39 -24.47
N ALA A 137 -8.00 -2.58 -25.62
CA ALA A 137 -9.46 -2.74 -25.65
C ALA A 137 -9.94 -4.03 -24.94
N SER A 138 -9.13 -5.08 -24.93
CA SER A 138 -9.42 -6.33 -24.19
C SER A 138 -9.07 -6.24 -22.70
N LYS A 139 -8.13 -5.37 -22.32
CA LYS A 139 -7.78 -5.06 -20.94
C LYS A 139 -7.92 -3.54 -20.71
N PRO A 140 -9.13 -3.06 -20.39
CA PRO A 140 -9.43 -1.63 -20.31
C PRO A 140 -8.92 -0.94 -19.04
N THR A 141 -8.29 -1.68 -18.15
CA THR A 141 -7.71 -1.22 -16.88
C THR A 141 -6.24 -1.55 -16.79
N LEU A 142 -5.47 -0.66 -16.17
CA LEU A 142 -4.05 -0.84 -15.92
C LEU A 142 -3.75 -0.39 -14.48
N HIS A 143 -3.08 -1.25 -13.73
CA HIS A 143 -2.52 -0.91 -12.42
C HIS A 143 -1.01 -1.19 -12.46
N MET A 144 -0.20 -0.23 -12.04
CA MET A 144 1.25 -0.41 -12.02
C MET A 144 1.93 0.52 -11.03
N ARG A 145 3.17 0.15 -10.65
CA ARG A 145 4.07 1.01 -9.89
C ARG A 145 5.00 1.73 -10.87
N LEU A 146 5.11 3.03 -10.72
CA LEU A 146 6.04 3.87 -11.49
C LEU A 146 7.47 3.72 -10.96
N PRO A 147 8.50 4.05 -11.75
CA PRO A 147 9.90 3.98 -11.30
C PRO A 147 10.21 4.83 -10.04
N ASN A 148 9.48 5.92 -9.83
CA ASN A 148 9.57 6.75 -8.61
C ASN A 148 8.80 6.16 -7.41
N GLY A 149 8.29 4.94 -7.51
CA GLY A 149 7.55 4.25 -6.46
C GLY A 149 6.06 4.61 -6.38
N ASN A 150 5.59 5.62 -7.09
CA ASN A 150 4.19 6.00 -7.11
C ASN A 150 3.34 4.94 -7.80
N ARG A 151 2.07 4.80 -7.39
CA ARG A 151 1.11 3.93 -8.06
C ARG A 151 0.44 4.68 -9.19
N LEU A 152 0.17 3.97 -10.27
CA LEU A 152 -0.63 4.45 -11.39
C LEU A 152 -1.78 3.48 -11.63
N ALA A 153 -3.00 4.03 -11.66
CA ALA A 153 -4.19 3.35 -12.15
C ALA A 153 -4.70 4.08 -13.38
N ALA A 154 -5.02 3.35 -14.45
CA ALA A 154 -5.58 3.92 -15.65
C ALA A 154 -6.78 3.11 -16.16
N MET A 155 -7.74 3.79 -16.79
CA MET A 155 -8.91 3.19 -17.45
C MET A 155 -9.10 3.81 -18.83
N HIS A 156 -9.44 2.98 -19.80
CA HIS A 156 -9.79 3.42 -21.16
C HIS A 156 -10.80 2.46 -21.79
N VAL A 157 -11.51 2.90 -22.83
CA VAL A 157 -12.57 2.17 -23.57
C VAL A 157 -13.87 2.02 -22.77
N VAL A 158 -13.82 1.76 -21.48
CA VAL A 158 -15.01 1.64 -20.60
C VAL A 158 -15.40 2.99 -19.96
N THR A 159 -14.67 4.05 -20.28
CA THR A 159 -14.90 5.44 -19.88
C THR A 159 -14.97 6.33 -21.11
N PRO A 160 -15.74 7.44 -21.09
CA PRO A 160 -15.86 8.35 -22.24
C PRO A 160 -14.54 9.00 -22.68
N ALA A 161 -13.59 9.13 -21.77
CA ALA A 161 -12.25 9.63 -22.00
C ALA A 161 -11.26 8.82 -21.10
N PRO A 162 -9.96 8.79 -21.43
CA PRO A 162 -8.96 8.13 -20.57
C PRO A 162 -8.99 8.72 -19.14
N VAL A 163 -8.95 7.84 -18.15
CA VAL A 163 -8.83 8.21 -16.74
C VAL A 163 -7.50 7.71 -16.23
N ILE A 164 -6.74 8.57 -15.55
CA ILE A 164 -5.46 8.22 -14.93
C ILE A 164 -5.46 8.78 -13.51
N VAL A 165 -5.06 7.96 -12.59
CA VAL A 165 -4.81 8.38 -11.21
C VAL A 165 -3.40 7.93 -10.83
N THR A 166 -2.54 8.88 -10.47
CA THR A 166 -1.29 8.55 -9.80
C THR A 166 -1.42 8.87 -8.33
N ARG A 167 -0.98 7.95 -7.49
CA ARG A 167 -0.95 8.12 -6.05
C ARG A 167 0.45 7.93 -5.53
N ARG A 168 0.93 8.93 -4.76
CA ARG A 168 2.23 8.84 -4.13
C ARG A 168 2.25 7.74 -3.08
N HIS A 169 3.20 6.84 -3.24
CA HIS A 169 3.53 5.88 -2.20
C HIS A 169 4.54 6.51 -1.25
N ARG A 170 4.09 6.89 -0.08
CA ARG A 170 4.98 7.43 0.96
C ARG A 170 5.53 6.27 1.78
N THR A 171 6.72 5.80 1.42
CA THR A 171 7.50 4.88 2.25
C THR A 171 8.11 5.67 3.43
N LYS A 172 7.26 6.25 4.29
CA LYS A 172 7.78 6.82 5.52
C LYS A 172 8.06 5.69 6.49
N ARG A 173 9.27 5.67 7.04
CA ARG A 173 9.51 4.90 8.26
C ARG A 173 8.49 5.35 9.27
N VAL A 174 7.80 4.41 9.85
CA VAL A 174 6.83 4.65 10.90
C VAL A 174 6.99 3.54 11.93
N ASN A 175 7.18 3.91 13.18
CA ASN A 175 7.26 3.01 14.30
C ASN A 175 6.10 3.25 15.30
N LEU A 176 6.02 2.47 16.36
CA LEU A 176 4.95 2.62 17.33
C LEU A 176 5.02 3.94 18.12
N ASP A 177 6.19 4.52 18.29
CA ASP A 177 6.33 5.83 18.96
C ASP A 177 5.84 6.98 18.05
N ASP A 178 6.02 6.84 16.73
CA ASP A 178 5.40 7.74 15.75
C ASP A 178 3.87 7.67 15.82
N MET A 179 3.30 6.45 15.99
CA MET A 179 1.86 6.28 16.14
C MET A 179 1.32 6.93 17.43
N VAL A 180 2.11 6.95 18.52
CA VAL A 180 1.80 7.72 19.73
C VAL A 180 1.83 9.22 19.43
N SER A 181 2.85 9.70 18.73
CA SER A 181 3.00 11.10 18.36
C SER A 181 1.87 11.60 17.44
N LEU A 182 1.38 10.71 16.56
CA LEU A 182 0.21 10.94 15.70
C LEU A 182 -1.14 10.83 16.44
N VAL A 183 -1.12 10.58 17.76
CA VAL A 183 -2.31 10.38 18.59
C VAL A 183 -3.22 9.25 18.07
N SER A 184 -2.65 8.27 17.37
CA SER A 184 -3.36 7.09 16.86
C SER A 184 -3.45 5.97 17.89
N ILE A 185 -2.47 5.90 18.80
CA ILE A 185 -2.42 5.01 19.96
C ILE A 185 -1.88 5.79 21.16
N ASP A 186 -2.10 5.29 22.38
CA ASP A 186 -1.49 5.82 23.59
C ASP A 186 -0.24 5.02 24.01
N PRO A 187 0.58 5.50 24.96
CA PRO A 187 1.76 4.78 25.44
C PRO A 187 1.47 3.38 25.98
N VAL A 188 0.33 3.16 26.64
CA VAL A 188 -0.03 1.83 27.18
C VAL A 188 -0.22 0.85 26.04
N LEU A 189 -1.01 1.26 25.02
CA LEU A 189 -1.27 0.45 23.84
C LEU A 189 0.02 0.23 23.03
N ARG A 190 0.90 1.24 22.93
CA ARG A 190 2.22 1.12 22.29
C ARG A 190 3.02 -0.05 22.87
N HIS A 191 3.12 -0.13 24.20
CA HIS A 191 3.85 -1.21 24.87
C HIS A 191 3.16 -2.57 24.66
N PHE A 192 1.83 -2.60 24.67
CA PHE A 192 1.07 -3.82 24.45
C PHE A 192 1.24 -4.35 23.01
N LEU A 193 1.15 -3.49 22.00
CA LEU A 193 1.35 -3.88 20.59
C LEU A 193 2.78 -4.39 20.33
N ALA A 194 3.78 -3.75 20.92
CA ALA A 194 5.16 -4.25 20.87
C ALA A 194 5.28 -5.65 21.47
N ALA A 195 4.65 -5.88 22.62
CA ALA A 195 4.64 -7.18 23.28
C ALA A 195 3.93 -8.27 22.44
N ILE A 196 2.82 -7.96 21.78
CA ILE A 196 2.13 -8.86 20.86
C ILE A 196 3.08 -9.36 19.76
N VAL A 197 3.79 -8.45 19.09
CA VAL A 197 4.71 -8.80 18.00
C VAL A 197 5.88 -9.64 18.50
N ARG A 198 6.49 -9.24 19.62
CA ARG A 198 7.62 -9.94 20.25
C ARG A 198 7.23 -11.31 20.80
N ALA A 199 5.97 -11.47 21.24
CA ALA A 199 5.40 -12.75 21.68
C ALA A 199 5.05 -13.69 20.51
N ASN A 200 5.23 -13.25 19.26
CA ASN A 200 4.85 -13.98 18.05
C ASN A 200 3.38 -14.39 18.04
N LEU A 201 2.48 -13.45 18.37
CA LEU A 201 1.04 -13.68 18.34
C LEU A 201 0.47 -13.28 16.98
N ASN A 202 -0.47 -14.06 16.47
CA ASN A 202 -1.12 -13.84 15.19
C ASN A 202 -2.17 -12.72 15.28
N VAL A 203 -2.14 -11.77 14.37
CA VAL A 203 -2.95 -10.55 14.45
C VAL A 203 -3.68 -10.25 13.14
N ILE A 204 -4.95 -9.88 13.24
CA ILE A 204 -5.69 -9.23 12.17
C ILE A 204 -5.94 -7.77 12.54
N LEU A 205 -5.49 -6.85 11.68
CA LEU A 205 -5.79 -5.43 11.78
C LEU A 205 -7.02 -5.14 10.92
N ALA A 206 -8.13 -4.83 11.54
CA ALA A 206 -9.42 -4.58 10.87
C ALA A 206 -9.81 -3.10 10.91
N GLY A 207 -10.71 -2.68 10.04
CA GLY A 207 -11.25 -1.32 10.02
C GLY A 207 -11.65 -0.85 8.64
N PRO A 208 -12.31 0.31 8.52
CA PRO A 208 -12.72 0.88 7.24
C PRO A 208 -11.52 1.30 6.36
N PRO A 209 -11.74 1.54 5.05
CA PRO A 209 -10.72 2.13 4.18
C PRO A 209 -10.19 3.44 4.75
N GLY A 210 -8.86 3.64 4.65
CA GLY A 210 -8.22 4.89 5.11
C GLY A 210 -8.06 5.02 6.63
N SER A 211 -8.43 4.02 7.45
CA SER A 211 -8.30 4.07 8.93
C SER A 211 -6.87 3.88 9.45
N GLY A 212 -5.88 3.67 8.58
CA GLY A 212 -4.47 3.56 8.98
C GLY A 212 -3.99 2.14 9.33
N LYS A 213 -4.74 1.09 8.98
CA LYS A 213 -4.36 -0.33 9.22
C LYS A 213 -2.97 -0.68 8.72
N THR A 214 -2.68 -0.39 7.44
CA THR A 214 -1.37 -0.67 6.82
C THR A 214 -0.26 0.12 7.51
N THR A 215 -0.52 1.36 7.92
CA THR A 215 0.42 2.19 8.67
C THR A 215 0.71 1.59 10.06
N LEU A 216 -0.33 1.15 10.77
CA LEU A 216 -0.17 0.48 12.06
C LEU A 216 0.56 -0.85 11.92
N MET A 217 0.25 -1.65 10.89
CA MET A 217 0.96 -2.92 10.63
C MET A 217 2.45 -2.67 10.36
N ARG A 218 2.80 -1.64 9.59
CA ARG A 218 4.19 -1.22 9.37
C ARG A 218 4.87 -0.81 10.69
N ALA A 219 4.18 -0.02 11.51
CA ALA A 219 4.69 0.39 12.82
C ALA A 219 4.89 -0.81 13.76
N MET A 220 3.96 -1.76 13.78
CA MET A 220 4.11 -3.00 14.55
C MET A 220 5.25 -3.86 14.01
N ALA A 221 5.44 -3.91 12.69
CA ALA A 221 6.51 -4.69 12.07
C ALA A 221 7.91 -4.25 12.55
N THR A 222 8.12 -2.98 12.93
CA THR A 222 9.42 -2.52 13.47
C THR A 222 9.82 -3.20 14.79
N GLU A 223 8.88 -3.88 15.45
CA GLU A 223 9.17 -4.69 16.65
C GLU A 223 9.61 -6.13 16.32
N ILE A 224 9.61 -6.52 15.03
CA ILE A 224 10.18 -7.78 14.56
C ILE A 224 11.71 -7.68 14.65
N PRO A 225 12.41 -8.71 15.18
CA PRO A 225 13.87 -8.70 15.21
C PRO A 225 14.46 -8.48 13.81
N ARG A 226 15.44 -7.58 13.71
CA ARG A 226 16.10 -7.21 12.45
C ARG A 226 16.62 -8.42 11.65
N THR A 227 17.10 -9.45 12.35
CA THR A 227 17.66 -10.66 11.79
C THR A 227 16.64 -11.76 11.48
N GLU A 228 15.36 -11.50 11.71
CA GLU A 228 14.31 -12.49 11.46
C GLU A 228 14.02 -12.62 9.97
N TRP A 229 13.93 -13.86 9.48
CA TRP A 229 13.54 -14.18 8.11
C TRP A 229 12.01 -14.26 7.99
N PHE A 230 11.41 -13.35 7.22
CA PHE A 230 9.96 -13.29 7.01
C PHE A 230 9.60 -12.75 5.62
N ALA A 231 8.36 -12.97 5.20
CA ALA A 231 7.84 -12.43 3.95
C ALA A 231 6.77 -11.35 4.18
N THR A 232 6.69 -10.42 3.22
CA THR A 232 5.49 -9.63 2.95
C THR A 232 4.84 -10.13 1.67
N MET A 233 3.51 -10.29 1.68
CA MET A 233 2.74 -10.74 0.53
C MET A 233 1.63 -9.74 0.22
N GLU A 234 1.62 -9.20 -0.98
CA GLU A 234 0.75 -8.08 -1.34
C GLU A 234 0.31 -8.18 -2.80
N SER A 235 -0.90 -7.75 -3.10
CA SER A 235 -1.34 -7.58 -4.50
C SER A 235 -0.54 -6.49 -5.20
N GLU A 236 -0.16 -5.46 -4.46
CA GLU A 236 0.75 -4.39 -4.86
C GLU A 236 1.59 -4.02 -3.62
N LEU A 237 2.91 -3.92 -3.77
CA LEU A 237 3.82 -3.62 -2.66
C LEU A 237 3.49 -2.27 -2.00
N GLU A 238 2.85 -2.29 -0.85
CA GLU A 238 2.49 -1.12 -0.03
C GLU A 238 3.30 -1.04 1.25
N LEU A 239 3.60 -2.17 1.86
CA LEU A 239 4.29 -2.24 3.13
C LEU A 239 5.69 -1.63 3.04
N GLY A 240 6.41 -1.87 1.94
CA GLY A 240 7.71 -1.27 1.67
C GLY A 240 8.78 -1.59 2.72
N LEU A 241 8.61 -2.63 3.53
CA LEU A 241 9.53 -2.98 4.63
C LEU A 241 10.94 -3.30 4.14
N HIS A 242 11.06 -3.87 2.93
CA HIS A 242 12.33 -4.17 2.27
C HIS A 242 13.11 -2.91 1.85
N GLU A 243 12.45 -1.76 1.76
CA GLU A 243 13.06 -0.48 1.35
C GLU A 243 13.54 0.35 2.56
N THR A 244 13.12 -0.01 3.79
CA THR A 244 13.40 0.80 5.00
C THR A 244 14.82 0.69 5.50
N GLY A 245 15.51 -0.42 5.17
CA GLY A 245 16.83 -0.78 5.73
C GLY A 245 16.78 -1.18 7.21
N GLU A 246 15.59 -1.42 7.77
CA GLU A 246 15.40 -1.85 9.15
C GLU A 246 15.52 -3.38 9.32
N PHE A 247 15.35 -4.13 8.23
CA PHE A 247 15.37 -5.59 8.22
C PHE A 247 16.49 -6.10 7.31
N ASP A 248 17.25 -7.06 7.79
CA ASP A 248 18.32 -7.69 7.01
C ASP A 248 17.74 -8.78 6.08
N TRP A 249 16.60 -9.39 6.48
CA TRP A 249 16.03 -10.57 5.84
C TRP A 249 14.51 -10.46 5.68
N VAL A 250 14.06 -9.67 4.72
CA VAL A 250 12.63 -9.58 4.35
C VAL A 250 12.46 -9.89 2.87
N LEU A 251 11.54 -10.81 2.54
CA LEU A 251 11.19 -11.16 1.19
C LEU A 251 9.88 -10.47 0.79
N PRO A 252 9.93 -9.44 -0.06
CA PRO A 252 8.72 -8.86 -0.63
C PRO A 252 8.20 -9.74 -1.77
N ILE A 253 6.94 -10.15 -1.68
CA ILE A 253 6.25 -10.96 -2.69
C ILE A 253 5.07 -10.13 -3.20
N GLU A 254 5.02 -9.90 -4.51
CA GLU A 254 3.94 -9.20 -5.19
C GLU A 254 3.20 -10.15 -6.12
N ALA A 255 1.86 -10.13 -6.08
CA ALA A 255 1.03 -10.83 -7.05
C ALA A 255 1.26 -10.26 -8.45
N ARG A 256 1.12 -11.09 -9.47
CA ARG A 256 1.21 -10.67 -10.86
C ARG A 256 -0.16 -10.74 -11.52
N GLU A 257 -0.63 -9.62 -12.03
CA GLU A 257 -1.84 -9.61 -12.86
C GLU A 257 -1.58 -10.31 -14.20
N GLY A 258 -2.58 -11.05 -14.68
CA GLY A 258 -2.51 -11.72 -15.98
C GLY A 258 -2.74 -10.77 -17.16
N HIS A 259 -2.42 -11.25 -18.35
CA HIS A 259 -2.66 -10.58 -19.62
C HIS A 259 -4.06 -10.97 -20.14
N GLY A 260 -4.94 -10.14 -20.46
CA GLY A 260 -6.35 -10.29 -20.84
C GLY A 260 -6.84 -11.55 -21.61
N GLU A 261 -5.95 -12.45 -22.08
CA GLU A 261 -6.29 -13.73 -22.67
C GLU A 261 -6.41 -14.81 -21.59
N LEU A 262 -7.44 -15.65 -21.69
CA LEU A 262 -7.63 -16.77 -20.76
C LEU A 262 -6.79 -17.97 -21.21
N GLY A 263 -6.02 -18.50 -20.28
CA GLY A 263 -5.34 -19.78 -20.44
C GLY A 263 -6.30 -20.99 -20.44
N PRO A 264 -5.79 -22.19 -20.67
CA PRO A 264 -6.59 -23.42 -20.65
C PRO A 264 -7.29 -23.70 -19.30
N ASP A 265 -6.78 -23.12 -18.23
CA ASP A 265 -7.32 -23.19 -16.86
C ASP A 265 -8.41 -22.15 -16.57
N GLY A 266 -8.78 -21.33 -17.57
CA GLY A 266 -9.78 -20.27 -17.45
C GLY A 266 -9.29 -19.02 -16.68
N ARG A 267 -7.99 -18.94 -16.36
CA ARG A 267 -7.38 -17.78 -15.72
C ARG A 267 -6.67 -16.90 -16.75
N PRO A 268 -6.53 -15.59 -16.49
CA PRO A 268 -5.72 -14.74 -17.36
C PRO A 268 -4.29 -15.27 -17.48
N THR A 269 -3.79 -15.38 -18.71
CA THR A 269 -2.44 -15.89 -19.00
C THR A 269 -1.40 -15.06 -18.25
N GLY A 270 -0.48 -15.73 -17.56
CA GLY A 270 0.58 -15.08 -16.78
C GLY A 270 0.15 -14.52 -15.42
N GLU A 271 -1.11 -14.71 -15.00
CA GLU A 271 -1.53 -14.39 -13.62
C GLU A 271 -0.80 -15.28 -12.62
N VAL A 272 -0.34 -14.66 -11.53
CA VAL A 272 0.16 -15.34 -10.34
C VAL A 272 -0.45 -14.69 -9.12
N SER A 273 -1.47 -15.32 -8.57
CA SER A 273 -2.20 -14.81 -7.40
C SER A 273 -1.45 -15.07 -6.10
N LEU A 274 -1.78 -14.32 -5.05
CA LEU A 274 -1.23 -14.58 -3.71
C LEU A 274 -1.58 -15.98 -3.22
N GLU A 275 -2.77 -16.47 -3.52
CA GLU A 275 -3.22 -17.81 -3.18
C GLU A 275 -2.28 -18.88 -3.75
N GLN A 276 -1.79 -18.70 -5.00
CA GLN A 276 -0.85 -19.61 -5.65
C GLN A 276 0.56 -19.53 -5.05
N LEU A 277 0.99 -18.31 -4.64
CA LEU A 277 2.34 -18.09 -4.11
C LEU A 277 2.49 -18.54 -2.64
N PHE A 278 1.39 -18.58 -1.90
CA PHE A 278 1.43 -18.89 -0.48
C PHE A 278 2.02 -20.27 -0.14
N PRO A 279 1.61 -21.40 -0.78
CA PRO A 279 2.17 -22.72 -0.49
C PRO A 279 3.68 -22.79 -0.69
N ASP A 280 4.19 -22.11 -1.72
CA ASP A 280 5.64 -22.07 -2.00
C ASP A 280 6.36 -21.17 -1.00
N THR A 281 5.74 -20.07 -0.59
CA THR A 281 6.28 -19.18 0.44
C THR A 281 6.46 -19.92 1.78
N LEU A 282 5.51 -20.76 2.18
CA LEU A 282 5.60 -21.55 3.41
C LEU A 282 6.76 -22.55 3.39
N ARG A 283 7.24 -22.99 2.21
CA ARG A 283 8.40 -23.89 2.07
C ARG A 283 9.75 -23.19 2.25
N LEU A 284 9.79 -21.86 2.27
CA LEU A 284 11.02 -21.08 2.40
C LEU A 284 11.51 -20.94 3.86
N SER A 285 10.97 -21.74 4.79
CA SER A 285 11.35 -21.78 6.21
C SER A 285 11.26 -20.43 6.90
N MET A 286 10.30 -19.61 6.53
CA MET A 286 10.05 -18.31 7.14
C MET A 286 9.39 -18.45 8.50
N ARG A 287 9.60 -17.47 9.35
CA ARG A 287 9.07 -17.48 10.71
C ARG A 287 7.64 -16.94 10.76
N ARG A 288 7.33 -15.94 9.93
CA ARG A 288 6.01 -15.31 9.80
C ARG A 288 5.78 -14.75 8.40
N VAL A 289 4.53 -14.47 8.12
CA VAL A 289 4.09 -13.81 6.89
C VAL A 289 3.25 -12.59 7.25
N LEU A 290 3.52 -11.46 6.59
CA LEU A 290 2.69 -10.26 6.68
C LEU A 290 1.94 -10.08 5.35
N VAL A 291 0.61 -10.15 5.39
CA VAL A 291 -0.23 -9.95 4.21
C VAL A 291 -0.79 -8.54 4.21
N GLY A 292 -0.42 -7.75 3.19
CA GLY A 292 -0.81 -6.34 3.11
C GLY A 292 -2.31 -6.15 3.26
N GLU A 293 -3.11 -6.93 2.55
CA GLU A 293 -4.57 -6.94 2.67
C GLU A 293 -5.15 -8.29 2.27
N VAL A 294 -6.16 -8.73 3.04
CA VAL A 294 -6.98 -9.90 2.74
C VAL A 294 -8.36 -9.42 2.27
N ARG A 295 -8.71 -9.75 1.03
CA ARG A 295 -9.98 -9.35 0.39
C ARG A 295 -10.83 -10.53 -0.04
N ALA A 296 -10.19 -11.65 -0.40
CA ALA A 296 -10.79 -12.78 -1.11
C ALA A 296 -10.18 -14.12 -0.68
N ALA A 297 -9.79 -14.97 -1.65
CA ALA A 297 -9.33 -16.35 -1.45
C ALA A 297 -8.04 -16.46 -0.62
N GLU A 298 -7.22 -15.42 -0.57
CA GLU A 298 -6.00 -15.34 0.24
C GLU A 298 -6.25 -15.48 1.76
N ILE A 299 -7.51 -15.39 2.20
CA ILE A 299 -7.90 -15.69 3.60
C ILE A 299 -7.56 -17.13 3.98
N VAL A 300 -7.72 -18.07 3.06
CA VAL A 300 -7.53 -19.51 3.32
C VAL A 300 -6.05 -19.79 3.64
N PRO A 301 -5.10 -19.55 2.72
CA PRO A 301 -3.68 -19.80 3.01
C PRO A 301 -3.14 -18.88 4.12
N MET A 302 -3.73 -17.71 4.38
CA MET A 302 -3.36 -16.89 5.52
C MET A 302 -3.68 -17.57 6.85
N PHE A 303 -4.85 -18.20 6.98
CA PHE A 303 -5.21 -18.96 8.18
C PHE A 303 -4.40 -20.25 8.30
N ASP A 304 -4.04 -20.91 7.19
CA ASP A 304 -3.12 -22.04 7.19
C ASP A 304 -1.72 -21.63 7.69
N ALA A 305 -1.24 -20.47 7.27
CA ALA A 305 0.00 -19.91 7.78
C ALA A 305 -0.10 -19.59 9.29
N MET A 306 -1.17 -18.96 9.74
CA MET A 306 -1.39 -18.68 11.18
C MET A 306 -1.49 -19.95 12.04
N ASN A 307 -1.97 -21.06 11.48
CA ASN A 307 -2.03 -22.35 12.18
C ASN A 307 -0.63 -23.03 12.28
N THR A 308 0.23 -22.81 11.30
CA THR A 308 1.53 -23.48 11.22
C THR A 308 2.70 -22.62 11.66
N MET A 309 2.57 -21.31 11.55
CA MET A 309 3.55 -20.28 11.91
C MET A 309 3.02 -19.45 13.08
N ARG A 310 3.88 -18.58 13.62
CA ARG A 310 3.50 -17.67 14.71
C ARG A 310 3.94 -16.24 14.38
N GLY A 311 3.09 -15.28 14.78
CA GLY A 311 3.36 -13.86 14.61
C GLY A 311 3.03 -13.33 13.21
N SER A 312 2.23 -14.07 12.45
CA SER A 312 1.74 -13.60 11.16
C SER A 312 0.70 -12.50 11.34
N MET A 313 0.70 -11.52 10.43
CA MET A 313 -0.22 -10.38 10.49
C MET A 313 -0.87 -10.13 9.13
N CYS A 314 -2.13 -9.69 9.13
CA CYS A 314 -2.76 -9.20 7.91
C CYS A 314 -3.71 -8.03 8.20
N THR A 315 -4.10 -7.29 7.13
CA THR A 315 -5.16 -6.31 7.24
C THR A 315 -6.45 -6.82 6.60
N LEU A 316 -7.59 -6.36 7.14
CA LEU A 316 -8.92 -6.72 6.67
C LEU A 316 -9.84 -5.50 6.67
N HIS A 317 -10.55 -5.27 5.57
CA HIS A 317 -11.58 -4.24 5.51
C HIS A 317 -12.88 -4.72 6.15
N VAL A 318 -13.27 -4.06 7.24
CA VAL A 318 -14.54 -4.28 7.95
C VAL A 318 -15.08 -2.93 8.42
N ARG A 319 -16.39 -2.74 8.32
CA ARG A 319 -17.02 -1.46 8.64
C ARG A 319 -17.16 -1.20 10.14
N HIS A 320 -17.39 -2.23 10.94
CA HIS A 320 -17.62 -2.14 12.39
C HIS A 320 -16.83 -3.21 13.13
N ALA A 321 -16.39 -2.90 14.34
CA ALA A 321 -15.54 -3.79 15.14
C ALA A 321 -16.22 -5.14 15.48
N ASP A 322 -17.50 -5.12 15.77
CA ASP A 322 -18.33 -6.29 16.08
C ASP A 322 -18.52 -7.23 14.88
N GLY A 323 -18.40 -6.72 13.65
CA GLY A 323 -18.53 -7.49 12.42
C GLY A 323 -17.25 -8.25 11.99
N VAL A 324 -16.12 -8.08 12.66
CA VAL A 324 -14.83 -8.61 12.18
C VAL A 324 -14.83 -10.13 12.13
N LEU A 325 -15.23 -10.79 13.21
CA LEU A 325 -15.27 -12.26 13.26
C LEU A 325 -16.21 -12.84 12.22
N LEU A 326 -17.40 -12.25 12.07
CA LEU A 326 -18.38 -12.70 11.08
C LEU A 326 -17.83 -12.56 9.65
N ARG A 327 -17.12 -11.45 9.38
CA ARG A 327 -16.49 -11.23 8.07
C ARG A 327 -15.39 -12.25 7.77
N ILE A 328 -14.59 -12.62 8.76
CA ILE A 328 -13.60 -13.69 8.62
C ILE A 328 -14.27 -15.02 8.31
N ALA A 329 -15.31 -15.40 9.10
CA ALA A 329 -16.05 -16.64 8.87
C ALA A 329 -16.72 -16.68 7.49
N GLU A 330 -17.31 -15.56 7.05
CA GLU A 330 -17.89 -15.44 5.71
C GLU A 330 -16.85 -15.72 4.62
N LEU A 331 -15.65 -15.14 4.71
CA LEU A 331 -14.57 -15.36 3.76
C LEU A 331 -14.09 -16.82 3.77
N LEU A 332 -13.85 -17.42 4.96
CA LEU A 332 -13.43 -18.82 5.08
C LEU A 332 -14.46 -19.78 4.47
N MET A 333 -15.75 -19.53 4.69
CA MET A 333 -16.83 -20.34 4.08
C MET A 333 -16.93 -20.12 2.57
N ARG A 334 -16.86 -18.88 2.11
CA ARG A 334 -16.96 -18.51 0.69
C ARG A 334 -15.87 -19.14 -0.15
N TYR A 335 -14.66 -19.24 0.38
CA TYR A 335 -13.47 -19.74 -0.33
C TYR A 335 -13.10 -21.19 0.07
N GLY A 336 -14.02 -21.91 0.70
CA GLY A 336 -13.96 -23.37 0.84
C GLY A 336 -13.07 -23.88 1.98
N ALA A 337 -12.56 -23.01 2.86
CA ALA A 337 -11.81 -23.43 4.05
C ALA A 337 -12.72 -24.01 5.16
N ALA A 338 -14.03 -23.73 5.12
CA ALA A 338 -14.99 -24.24 6.07
C ALA A 338 -16.35 -24.49 5.40
N ASN A 339 -16.97 -25.63 5.72
CA ASN A 339 -18.28 -26.00 5.18
C ASN A 339 -19.45 -25.56 6.09
N SER A 340 -19.15 -24.96 7.22
CA SER A 340 -20.13 -24.49 8.20
C SER A 340 -19.57 -23.33 9.01
N LEU A 341 -20.47 -22.55 9.61
CA LEU A 341 -20.09 -21.44 10.48
C LEU A 341 -19.27 -21.93 11.69
N THR A 342 -19.65 -23.07 12.28
CA THR A 342 -18.89 -23.69 13.38
C THR A 342 -17.49 -24.11 12.93
N GLY A 343 -17.34 -24.67 11.71
CA GLY A 343 -16.04 -25.01 11.14
C GLY A 343 -15.17 -23.75 10.94
N ALA A 344 -15.76 -22.66 10.46
CA ALA A 344 -15.07 -21.38 10.34
C ALA A 344 -14.61 -20.85 11.72
N TRP A 345 -15.45 -20.95 12.73
CA TRP A 345 -15.11 -20.56 14.10
C TRP A 345 -13.95 -21.38 14.69
N LEU A 346 -13.93 -22.68 14.46
CA LEU A 346 -12.82 -23.54 14.89
C LEU A 346 -11.50 -23.12 14.22
N THR A 347 -11.53 -22.83 12.93
CA THR A 347 -10.36 -22.29 12.20
C THR A 347 -9.87 -20.98 12.82
N VAL A 348 -10.80 -20.06 13.10
CA VAL A 348 -10.46 -18.76 13.70
C VAL A 348 -9.82 -18.92 15.07
N VAL A 349 -10.43 -19.70 15.96
CA VAL A 349 -9.97 -19.87 17.36
C VAL A 349 -8.60 -20.54 17.44
N ASN A 350 -8.31 -21.46 16.52
CA ASN A 350 -7.02 -22.15 16.49
C ASN A 350 -5.88 -21.28 15.95
N ALA A 351 -6.18 -20.40 15.00
CA ALA A 351 -5.18 -19.65 14.23
C ALA A 351 -4.93 -18.24 14.78
N LEU A 352 -5.97 -17.56 15.23
CA LEU A 352 -5.95 -16.14 15.53
C LEU A 352 -5.81 -15.87 17.04
N ASP A 353 -4.92 -14.96 17.40
CA ASP A 353 -4.76 -14.53 18.79
C ASP A 353 -5.40 -13.17 19.06
N TYR A 354 -5.21 -12.20 18.16
CA TYR A 354 -5.70 -10.84 18.36
C TYR A 354 -6.37 -10.23 17.14
N ILE A 355 -7.40 -9.44 17.40
CA ILE A 355 -8.02 -8.52 16.46
C ILE A 355 -7.76 -7.11 16.97
N ILE A 356 -7.18 -6.24 16.12
CA ILE A 356 -6.97 -4.83 16.39
C ILE A 356 -7.88 -4.05 15.43
N TYR A 357 -8.78 -3.24 15.96
CA TYR A 357 -9.68 -2.44 15.13
C TYR A 357 -9.24 -0.99 15.08
N CYS A 358 -8.91 -0.55 13.87
CA CYS A 358 -8.57 0.83 13.54
C CYS A 358 -9.82 1.57 13.09
N ASP A 359 -10.11 2.67 13.72
CA ASP A 359 -11.28 3.52 13.44
C ASP A 359 -10.85 4.86 12.84
N ILE A 360 -11.83 5.57 12.27
CA ILE A 360 -11.63 6.86 11.63
C ILE A 360 -12.83 7.76 11.88
N ILE A 361 -12.56 9.00 12.33
CA ILE A 361 -13.52 10.08 12.37
C ILE A 361 -13.08 11.11 11.35
N ASP A 362 -13.93 11.39 10.36
CA ASP A 362 -13.65 12.37 9.31
C ASP A 362 -14.63 13.54 9.37
N GLU A 363 -14.17 14.64 9.96
CA GLU A 363 -14.94 15.89 10.09
C GLU A 363 -14.55 16.95 9.04
N ARG A 364 -13.70 16.61 8.06
CA ARG A 364 -13.32 17.55 6.98
C ARG A 364 -14.50 18.12 6.21
N PRO A 365 -15.57 17.35 5.93
CA PRO A 365 -16.75 17.90 5.25
C PRO A 365 -17.46 19.06 6.00
N ILE A 366 -17.22 19.17 7.33
CA ILE A 366 -17.80 20.20 8.17
C ILE A 366 -16.73 21.18 8.70
N GLY A 367 -15.54 21.20 8.08
CA GLY A 367 -14.45 22.12 8.46
C GLY A 367 -13.56 21.63 9.61
N GLY A 368 -13.71 20.39 10.05
CA GLY A 368 -12.87 19.75 11.06
C GLY A 368 -11.67 19.00 10.47
N GLN A 369 -11.14 18.08 11.24
CA GLN A 369 -9.99 17.26 10.88
C GLN A 369 -10.39 15.79 10.71
N GLN A 370 -9.47 15.01 10.15
CA GLN A 370 -9.59 13.57 10.11
C GLN A 370 -8.72 12.96 11.22
N HIS A 371 -9.34 12.13 12.04
CA HIS A 371 -8.68 11.43 13.14
C HIS A 371 -8.68 9.92 12.87
N ARG A 372 -7.52 9.29 13.02
CA ARG A 372 -7.32 7.84 12.87
C ARG A 372 -6.75 7.29 14.16
N PHE A 373 -7.37 6.27 14.71
CA PHE A 373 -6.95 5.71 15.99
C PHE A 373 -7.35 4.24 16.12
N VAL A 374 -6.70 3.52 17.02
CA VAL A 374 -7.16 2.21 17.45
C VAL A 374 -8.29 2.41 18.47
N SER A 375 -9.40 1.71 18.27
CA SER A 375 -10.54 1.72 19.19
C SER A 375 -10.70 0.43 19.99
N HIS A 376 -10.28 -0.72 19.42
CA HIS A 376 -10.40 -2.01 20.11
C HIS A 376 -9.15 -2.86 19.91
N VAL A 377 -8.78 -3.63 20.95
CA VAL A 377 -7.88 -4.77 20.86
C VAL A 377 -8.56 -5.93 21.56
N VAL A 378 -8.86 -6.97 20.80
CA VAL A 378 -9.67 -8.11 21.24
C VAL A 378 -8.83 -9.37 21.18
N GLU A 379 -8.70 -10.08 22.29
CA GLU A 379 -8.10 -11.41 22.37
C GLU A 379 -9.11 -12.48 21.97
N VAL A 380 -8.74 -13.42 21.13
CA VAL A 380 -9.51 -14.62 20.79
C VAL A 380 -9.12 -15.72 21.78
N VAL A 381 -9.96 -15.97 22.76
CA VAL A 381 -9.62 -16.85 23.90
C VAL A 381 -9.81 -18.33 23.57
N GLY A 382 -10.93 -18.68 22.93
CA GLY A 382 -11.29 -20.08 22.67
C GLY A 382 -12.72 -20.21 22.13
N MET A 383 -13.23 -21.43 22.12
CA MET A 383 -14.63 -21.69 21.82
C MET A 383 -15.47 -21.58 23.08
N GLY A 384 -16.58 -20.89 22.99
CA GLY A 384 -17.61 -20.84 24.06
C GLY A 384 -18.65 -21.94 23.97
N ASP A 385 -19.50 -22.02 24.98
CA ASP A 385 -20.55 -23.08 25.11
C ASP A 385 -21.56 -23.08 23.94
N GLY A 386 -21.75 -21.93 23.26
CA GLY A 386 -22.62 -21.79 22.08
C GLY A 386 -21.96 -22.09 20.75
N LEU A 387 -20.80 -22.76 20.71
CA LEU A 387 -19.98 -23.00 19.51
C LEU A 387 -19.61 -21.72 18.75
N GLN A 388 -19.48 -20.63 19.49
CA GLN A 388 -18.99 -19.35 18.98
C GLN A 388 -17.64 -19.00 19.62
N PRO A 389 -16.78 -18.20 18.96
CA PRO A 389 -15.54 -17.73 19.55
C PRO A 389 -15.81 -16.90 20.81
N THR A 390 -15.15 -17.26 21.90
CA THR A 390 -15.08 -16.43 23.09
C THR A 390 -13.97 -15.41 22.90
N THR A 391 -14.30 -14.15 23.06
CA THR A 391 -13.36 -13.05 22.92
C THR A 391 -13.34 -12.18 24.16
N GLN A 392 -12.23 -11.48 24.35
CA GLN A 392 -12.04 -10.59 25.47
C GLN A 392 -11.46 -9.25 24.99
N ALA A 393 -12.16 -8.16 25.26
CA ALA A 393 -11.68 -6.82 24.89
C ALA A 393 -10.62 -6.37 25.90
N ILE A 394 -9.34 -6.53 25.53
CA ILE A 394 -8.22 -6.04 26.33
C ILE A 394 -8.20 -4.51 26.34
N PHE A 395 -8.45 -3.92 25.16
CA PHE A 395 -8.72 -2.50 25.02
C PHE A 395 -10.07 -2.32 24.31
N GLY A 396 -10.85 -1.37 24.78
CA GLY A 396 -12.11 -0.98 24.18
C GLY A 396 -12.27 0.53 24.16
N PRO A 397 -13.28 1.04 23.45
CA PRO A 397 -13.47 2.47 23.29
C PRO A 397 -13.73 3.18 24.62
N GLY A 398 -13.04 4.30 24.80
CA GLY A 398 -13.34 5.29 25.83
C GLY A 398 -14.45 6.24 25.40
N PRO A 399 -14.73 7.30 26.16
CA PRO A 399 -15.76 8.30 25.84
C PRO A 399 -15.55 9.00 24.49
N ASP A 400 -14.31 9.08 24.04
CA ASP A 400 -13.90 9.69 22.77
C ASP A 400 -13.68 8.66 21.64
N GLY A 401 -14.06 7.39 21.85
CA GLY A 401 -13.91 6.30 20.89
C GLY A 401 -12.54 5.65 20.86
N ARG A 402 -11.48 6.30 21.41
CA ARG A 402 -10.12 5.77 21.42
C ARG A 402 -9.96 4.63 22.43
N ALA A 403 -9.08 3.68 22.10
CA ALA A 403 -8.80 2.49 22.91
C ALA A 403 -8.32 2.84 24.33
N ARG A 404 -8.89 2.18 25.32
CA ARG A 404 -8.47 2.25 26.72
C ARG A 404 -8.45 0.84 27.32
N PRO A 405 -7.52 0.53 28.24
CA PRO A 405 -7.48 -0.75 28.91
C PRO A 405 -8.82 -1.11 29.57
N LYS A 406 -9.24 -2.36 29.45
CA LYS A 406 -10.48 -2.88 30.06
C LYS A 406 -10.21 -4.05 30.97
N VAL A 407 -9.53 -5.08 30.46
CA VAL A 407 -9.26 -6.31 31.21
C VAL A 407 -7.87 -6.85 30.85
N HIS A 408 -7.35 -7.74 31.66
CA HIS A 408 -6.09 -8.40 31.43
C HIS A 408 -6.25 -9.55 30.42
N PRO A 409 -5.25 -9.84 29.56
CA PRO A 409 -5.28 -10.97 28.64
C PRO A 409 -5.33 -12.29 29.41
N GLN A 410 -6.10 -13.25 28.89
CA GLN A 410 -6.30 -14.54 29.50
C GLN A 410 -5.43 -15.63 28.84
N LYS A 411 -5.59 -15.81 27.51
CA LYS A 411 -4.89 -16.87 26.74
C LYS A 411 -3.41 -16.56 26.57
N SER A 412 -3.07 -15.33 26.22
CA SER A 412 -1.70 -14.92 25.87
C SER A 412 -0.88 -14.36 27.04
N ARG A 413 -1.45 -14.31 28.26
CA ARG A 413 -0.81 -13.71 29.43
C ARG A 413 0.66 -14.15 29.63
N ALA A 414 0.89 -15.47 29.57
CA ALA A 414 2.23 -16.02 29.81
C ALA A 414 3.22 -15.63 28.69
N GLN A 415 2.77 -15.57 27.45
CA GLN A 415 3.60 -15.14 26.31
C GLN A 415 3.98 -13.67 26.43
N LEU A 416 3.03 -12.79 26.79
CA LEU A 416 3.26 -11.36 26.95
C LEU A 416 4.26 -11.07 28.08
N LEU A 417 4.11 -11.75 29.25
CA LEU A 417 5.07 -11.63 30.36
C LEU A 417 6.51 -12.01 29.95
N ARG A 418 6.68 -13.02 29.09
CA ARG A 418 8.01 -13.44 28.58
C ARG A 418 8.67 -12.38 27.70
N THR A 419 7.92 -11.44 27.12
CA THR A 419 8.48 -10.31 26.36
C THR A 419 8.92 -9.15 27.24
N GLY A 420 8.72 -9.25 28.55
CA GLY A 420 8.95 -8.18 29.50
C GLY A 420 7.80 -7.17 29.59
N PHE A 421 6.63 -7.50 29.05
CA PHE A 421 5.46 -6.65 29.21
C PHE A 421 4.96 -6.68 30.65
N ASP A 422 4.88 -5.50 31.27
CA ASP A 422 4.32 -5.35 32.59
C ASP A 422 2.80 -5.22 32.51
N LEU A 423 2.09 -6.18 33.08
CA LEU A 423 0.61 -6.19 33.08
C LEU A 423 0.01 -5.01 33.87
N ASP A 424 0.77 -4.37 34.77
CA ASP A 424 0.27 -3.22 35.54
C ASP A 424 -0.01 -2.00 34.65
N TRP A 425 0.55 -1.95 33.44
CA TRP A 425 0.13 -0.96 32.42
C TRP A 425 -1.38 -1.03 32.14
N LEU A 426 -1.98 -2.21 32.16
CA LEU A 426 -3.40 -2.41 31.89
C LEU A 426 -4.31 -1.94 33.04
N ASN A 427 -3.76 -1.66 34.23
CA ASN A 427 -4.51 -1.09 35.35
C ASN A 427 -4.82 0.41 35.14
N GLN A 428 -4.23 1.03 34.13
CA GLN A 428 -4.49 2.43 33.76
C GLN A 428 -5.75 2.53 32.88
N THR A 429 -6.92 2.30 33.48
CA THR A 429 -8.20 2.19 32.77
C THR A 429 -8.61 3.41 31.96
N ASP A 430 -8.06 4.60 32.27
CA ASP A 430 -8.27 5.82 31.49
C ASP A 430 -7.30 5.96 30.31
N GLY A 431 -6.29 5.07 30.23
CA GLY A 431 -5.19 5.17 29.28
C GLY A 431 -4.25 6.33 29.60
N MET A 432 -3.28 6.55 28.72
CA MET A 432 -2.29 7.63 28.84
C MET A 432 -2.34 8.59 27.63
N TRP A 433 -3.53 8.92 27.17
CA TRP A 433 -3.70 9.84 26.05
C TRP A 433 -3.23 11.24 26.42
N THR A 434 -2.19 11.73 25.74
CA THR A 434 -1.55 13.03 26.04
C THR A 434 -2.37 14.23 25.59
N GLN A 435 -3.29 14.03 24.65
CA GLN A 435 -4.12 15.10 24.10
C GLN A 435 -5.57 14.63 23.96
N PRO A 436 -6.55 15.50 24.26
CA PRO A 436 -7.95 15.20 23.98
C PRO A 436 -8.17 15.09 22.47
N LEU A 437 -9.11 14.25 22.06
CA LEU A 437 -9.55 14.22 20.67
C LEU A 437 -10.40 15.47 20.42
N ARG A 438 -9.90 16.36 19.56
CA ARG A 438 -10.60 17.61 19.22
C ARG A 438 -11.52 17.36 18.05
N THR A 439 -12.78 17.03 18.34
CA THR A 439 -13.84 16.89 17.33
C THR A 439 -14.79 18.09 17.39
N ILE A 440 -15.36 18.47 16.24
CA ILE A 440 -16.39 19.52 16.13
C ILE A 440 -17.70 18.98 16.73
N VAL A 441 -18.04 17.74 16.36
CA VAL A 441 -19.24 17.05 16.86
C VAL A 441 -18.85 16.24 18.08
N GLY A 442 -19.01 16.78 19.27
CA GLY A 442 -18.68 16.11 20.53
C GLY A 442 -17.86 16.94 21.51
N GLY A 443 -17.35 18.08 21.08
CA GLY A 443 -16.57 19.02 21.92
C GLY A 443 -17.40 19.85 22.88
N GLY A 444 -18.62 19.43 23.18
CA GLY A 444 -19.55 20.14 24.05
C GLY A 444 -20.22 19.23 25.08
N ARG A 445 -19.42 18.58 25.96
CA ARG A 445 -19.93 18.10 27.26
C ARG A 445 -18.80 18.03 28.28
#